data_23b085eeb50563a3ec5ca77a914ce00f
#
_entry.id   23b085eeb50563a3ec5ca77a914ce00f
#
_cell.length_a   1.000
_cell.length_b   1.000
_cell.length_c   1.000
_cell.angle_alpha   90.00
_cell.angle_beta   90.00
_cell.angle_gamma   90.00
#
_symmetry.space_group_name_H-M   'P 1'
#
loop_
_entity.id
_entity.type
_entity.pdbx_description
1 polymer ?
#
loop_
_entity_poly.entity_id
_entity_poly.type
_entity_poly.pdbx_seq_one_letter_code
_entity_poly.pdbx_strand_id
1 'polypeptide(L)'
;MADDLAADYPLADRIPAALSGPTSSLAGLRILVTGFGVTGFPAAVHLAERGAEVVLVDGDATKDMAEKTAILEVFDVDIRRGPEAVAGLPEGTFDLVVTSPGWTPDQPVLAAAIAAGIPIIGEVELAWRIRGTNDAAWLAITGTNGKTTTTTMLESMLLAAGLRAKACGNIGAPLLEAVLEPGL
;
A
#
# COMPACT_ATOMS: atom_id res chain seq x y z
N MET A 1 -13.56 10.04 19.55
CA MET A 1 -12.18 10.29 19.10
C MET A 1 -11.84 9.62 17.75
N ALA A 2 -12.71 8.77 17.19
CA ALA A 2 -12.58 8.22 15.83
C ALA A 2 -13.26 9.10 14.77
N ASP A 3 -14.29 9.86 15.13
CA ASP A 3 -15.06 10.70 14.19
C ASP A 3 -14.34 11.99 13.75
N ASP A 4 -13.34 12.43 14.50
CA ASP A 4 -12.64 13.71 14.22
C ASP A 4 -11.53 13.55 13.14
N LEU A 5 -11.07 12.33 12.90
CA LEU A 5 -10.08 12.04 11.85
C LEU A 5 -10.67 12.01 10.44
N ALA A 6 -11.98 11.78 10.33
CA ALA A 6 -12.67 11.79 9.03
C ALA A 6 -12.82 13.21 8.45
N ALA A 7 -12.83 14.23 9.30
CA ALA A 7 -12.95 15.63 8.88
C ALA A 7 -11.70 16.14 8.14
N ASP A 8 -10.53 15.58 8.42
CA ASP A 8 -9.26 15.96 7.78
C ASP A 8 -8.97 15.20 6.48
N TYR A 9 -9.78 14.19 6.13
CA TYR A 9 -9.62 13.42 4.90
C TYR A 9 -10.93 13.36 4.10
N PRO A 10 -11.23 14.38 3.29
CA PRO A 10 -12.53 14.58 2.63
C PRO A 10 -12.91 13.50 1.62
N LEU A 11 -11.99 12.58 1.28
CA LEU A 11 -12.22 11.47 0.36
C LEU A 11 -12.30 10.10 1.05
N ALA A 12 -12.30 10.05 2.39
CA ALA A 12 -12.37 8.80 3.15
C ALA A 12 -13.61 7.97 2.79
N ASP A 13 -14.75 8.62 2.57
CA ASP A 13 -16.01 7.98 2.18
C ASP A 13 -16.01 7.44 0.74
N ARG A 14 -15.04 7.85 -0.08
CA ARG A 14 -14.88 7.37 -1.46
C ARG A 14 -13.97 6.14 -1.56
N ILE A 15 -13.28 5.77 -0.50
CA ILE A 15 -12.46 4.57 -0.51
C ILE A 15 -13.38 3.36 -0.66
N PRO A 16 -13.15 2.48 -1.66
CA PRO A 16 -14.02 1.35 -1.91
C PRO A 16 -14.25 0.48 -0.68
N ALA A 17 -15.52 0.27 -0.31
CA ALA A 17 -15.89 -0.58 0.83
C ALA A 17 -15.40 -2.03 0.66
N ALA A 18 -15.20 -2.48 -0.57
CA ALA A 18 -14.64 -3.78 -0.90
C ALA A 18 -13.21 -4.01 -0.37
N LEU A 19 -12.49 -2.94 0.01
CA LEU A 19 -11.18 -3.07 0.67
C LEU A 19 -11.26 -3.58 2.11
N SER A 20 -12.46 -3.80 2.65
CA SER A 20 -12.64 -4.29 4.02
C SER A 20 -12.45 -5.81 4.08
N GLY A 21 -11.30 -6.25 4.59
CA GLY A 21 -10.99 -7.64 4.83
C GLY A 21 -10.10 -8.32 3.76
N PRO A 22 -9.44 -9.44 4.13
CA PRO A 22 -8.38 -10.05 3.32
C PRO A 22 -8.89 -10.82 2.11
N THR A 23 -10.16 -11.22 2.09
CA THR A 23 -10.73 -12.12 1.07
C THR A 23 -11.84 -11.48 0.23
N SER A 24 -12.18 -10.20 0.46
CA SER A 24 -13.20 -9.52 -0.33
C SER A 24 -12.76 -9.41 -1.78
N SER A 25 -13.67 -9.71 -2.73
CA SER A 25 -13.41 -9.50 -4.14
C SER A 25 -13.27 -8.01 -4.46
N LEU A 26 -12.28 -7.67 -5.26
CA LEU A 26 -12.05 -6.33 -5.79
C LEU A 26 -12.42 -6.25 -7.28
N ALA A 27 -13.12 -7.26 -7.80
CA ALA A 27 -13.55 -7.30 -9.19
C ALA A 27 -14.40 -6.06 -9.54
N GLY A 28 -14.07 -5.43 -10.66
CA GLY A 28 -14.69 -4.21 -11.13
C GLY A 28 -14.07 -2.92 -10.58
N LEU A 29 -13.11 -3.00 -9.67
CA LEU A 29 -12.32 -1.84 -9.25
C LEU A 29 -11.08 -1.70 -10.12
N ARG A 30 -10.77 -0.46 -10.52
CA ARG A 30 -9.54 -0.11 -11.21
C ARG A 30 -8.66 0.72 -10.29
N ILE A 31 -7.47 0.20 -9.95
CA ILE A 31 -6.61 0.76 -8.91
C ILE A 31 -5.24 1.13 -9.51
N LEU A 32 -4.83 2.37 -9.26
CA LEU A 32 -3.50 2.84 -9.59
C LEU A 32 -2.55 2.60 -8.42
N VAL A 33 -1.43 1.95 -8.66
CA VAL A 33 -0.35 1.78 -7.68
C VAL A 33 0.85 2.60 -8.11
N THR A 34 1.36 3.47 -7.23
CA THR A 34 2.55 4.27 -7.53
C THR A 34 3.78 3.76 -6.82
N GLY A 35 4.84 3.50 -7.61
CA GLY A 35 6.12 2.97 -7.16
C GLY A 35 6.23 1.45 -7.29
N PHE A 36 7.29 0.99 -7.97
CA PHE A 36 7.60 -0.42 -8.20
C PHE A 36 8.67 -0.92 -7.21
N GLY A 37 8.60 -0.45 -5.97
CA GLY A 37 9.56 -0.77 -4.90
C GLY A 37 9.07 -1.86 -3.94
N VAL A 38 9.59 -1.75 -2.70
CA VAL A 38 9.31 -2.68 -1.60
C VAL A 38 7.84 -2.68 -1.20
N THR A 39 7.17 -1.54 -1.33
CA THR A 39 5.77 -1.32 -0.92
C THR A 39 4.78 -1.57 -2.05
N GLY A 40 5.04 -0.99 -3.24
CA GLY A 40 4.07 -1.01 -4.34
C GLY A 40 3.97 -2.38 -5.01
N PHE A 41 5.06 -3.14 -5.10
CA PHE A 41 5.02 -4.48 -5.66
C PHE A 41 4.07 -5.42 -4.89
N PRO A 42 4.20 -5.60 -3.56
CA PRO A 42 3.26 -6.43 -2.80
C PRO A 42 1.82 -5.92 -2.87
N ALA A 43 1.64 -4.60 -2.87
CA ALA A 43 0.31 -4.01 -3.01
C ALA A 43 -0.33 -4.36 -4.35
N ALA A 44 0.41 -4.24 -5.46
CA ALA A 44 -0.09 -4.58 -6.79
C ALA A 44 -0.45 -6.07 -6.91
N VAL A 45 0.41 -6.97 -6.42
CA VAL A 45 0.13 -8.42 -6.39
C VAL A 45 -1.17 -8.69 -5.62
N HIS A 46 -1.26 -8.21 -4.37
CA HIS A 46 -2.40 -8.50 -3.51
C HIS A 46 -3.73 -7.97 -4.07
N LEU A 47 -3.71 -6.76 -4.64
CA LEU A 47 -4.91 -6.17 -5.25
C LEU A 47 -5.34 -6.93 -6.50
N ALA A 48 -4.39 -7.33 -7.34
CA ALA A 48 -4.67 -8.09 -8.56
C ALA A 48 -5.13 -9.53 -8.28
N GLU A 49 -4.53 -10.22 -7.30
CA GLU A 49 -5.01 -11.53 -6.82
C GLU A 49 -6.48 -11.51 -6.39
N ARG A 50 -6.97 -10.37 -5.93
CA ARG A 50 -8.36 -10.17 -5.51
C ARG A 50 -9.28 -9.70 -6.63
N GLY A 51 -8.77 -9.63 -7.85
CA GLY A 51 -9.52 -9.33 -9.07
C GLY A 51 -9.65 -7.85 -9.42
N ALA A 52 -8.88 -6.96 -8.79
CA ALA A 52 -8.80 -5.57 -9.24
C ALA A 52 -8.04 -5.47 -10.58
N GLU A 53 -8.47 -4.54 -11.44
CA GLU A 53 -7.65 -4.09 -12.57
C GLU A 53 -6.57 -3.15 -12.04
N VAL A 54 -5.33 -3.60 -12.04
CA VAL A 54 -4.22 -2.84 -11.46
C VAL A 54 -3.34 -2.24 -12.55
N VAL A 55 -3.11 -0.93 -12.44
CA VAL A 55 -2.09 -0.21 -13.22
C VAL A 55 -0.99 0.20 -12.24
N LEU A 56 0.25 -0.23 -12.48
CA LEU A 56 1.40 0.13 -11.67
C LEU A 56 2.28 1.10 -12.45
N VAL A 57 2.60 2.24 -11.83
CA VAL A 57 3.46 3.27 -12.44
C VAL A 57 4.71 3.51 -11.60
N ASP A 58 5.87 3.69 -12.26
CA ASP A 58 7.12 4.08 -11.63
C ASP A 58 7.93 4.99 -12.57
N GLY A 59 8.48 6.07 -12.03
CA GLY A 59 9.31 6.99 -12.79
C GLY A 59 10.69 6.45 -13.17
N ASP A 60 11.16 5.40 -12.50
CA ASP A 60 12.47 4.80 -12.73
C ASP A 60 12.36 3.54 -13.62
N ALA A 61 12.78 3.69 -14.87
CA ALA A 61 12.85 2.57 -15.81
C ALA A 61 14.20 1.82 -15.79
N THR A 62 15.18 2.33 -15.01
CA THR A 62 16.57 1.83 -15.08
C THR A 62 16.84 0.61 -14.20
N LYS A 63 16.07 0.45 -13.12
CA LYS A 63 16.24 -0.69 -12.22
C LYS A 63 15.84 -1.99 -12.92
N ASP A 64 16.66 -3.01 -12.72
CA ASP A 64 16.28 -4.37 -13.13
C ASP A 64 15.16 -4.88 -12.21
N MET A 65 14.00 -5.13 -12.80
CA MET A 65 12.80 -5.61 -12.11
C MET A 65 12.20 -6.82 -12.83
N ALA A 66 12.98 -7.52 -13.66
CA ALA A 66 12.49 -8.58 -14.53
C ALA A 66 11.71 -9.67 -13.77
N GLU A 67 12.23 -10.12 -12.62
CA GLU A 67 11.57 -11.14 -11.80
C GLU A 67 10.21 -10.64 -11.27
N LYS A 68 10.16 -9.42 -10.75
CA LYS A 68 8.91 -8.83 -10.23
C LYS A 68 7.92 -8.55 -11.35
N THR A 69 8.40 -8.12 -12.51
CA THR A 69 7.57 -7.91 -13.70
C THR A 69 6.91 -9.20 -14.12
N ALA A 70 7.67 -10.30 -14.22
CA ALA A 70 7.13 -11.62 -14.60
C ALA A 70 6.04 -12.11 -13.61
N ILE A 71 6.18 -11.82 -12.32
CA ILE A 71 5.15 -12.14 -11.32
C ILE A 71 3.88 -11.32 -11.59
N LEU A 72 4.01 -10.01 -11.81
CA LEU A 72 2.85 -9.13 -12.03
C LEU A 72 2.14 -9.42 -13.35
N GLU A 73 2.86 -9.86 -14.38
CA GLU A 73 2.30 -10.28 -15.67
C GLU A 73 1.37 -11.50 -15.54
N VAL A 74 1.63 -12.39 -14.56
CA VAL A 74 0.74 -13.53 -14.28
C VAL A 74 -0.65 -13.06 -13.80
N PHE A 75 -0.71 -11.88 -13.20
CA PHE A 75 -1.94 -11.28 -12.68
C PHE A 75 -2.51 -10.18 -13.60
N ASP A 76 -2.06 -10.10 -14.85
CA ASP A 76 -2.50 -9.11 -15.85
C ASP A 76 -2.34 -7.65 -15.38
N VAL A 77 -1.34 -7.33 -14.56
CA VAL A 77 -1.05 -5.96 -14.10
C VAL A 77 -0.44 -5.15 -15.24
N ASP A 78 -1.02 -3.99 -15.56
CA ASP A 78 -0.47 -3.03 -16.52
C ASP A 78 0.70 -2.26 -15.87
N ILE A 79 1.92 -2.55 -16.29
CA ILE A 79 3.14 -1.97 -15.72
C ILE A 79 3.68 -0.89 -16.65
N ARG A 80 3.74 0.34 -16.16
CA ARG A 80 4.26 1.49 -16.89
C ARG A 80 5.45 2.11 -16.15
N ARG A 81 6.59 2.21 -16.82
CA ARG A 81 7.82 2.70 -16.20
C ARG A 81 8.47 3.80 -17.04
N GLY A 82 9.09 4.72 -16.34
CA GLY A 82 9.78 5.86 -16.93
C GLY A 82 9.08 7.19 -16.66
N PRO A 83 9.71 8.32 -17.03
CA PRO A 83 9.21 9.66 -16.72
C PRO A 83 7.80 9.93 -17.26
N GLU A 84 7.48 9.41 -18.44
CA GLU A 84 6.17 9.57 -19.08
C GLU A 84 5.05 8.85 -18.29
N ALA A 85 5.37 7.73 -17.65
CA ALA A 85 4.41 6.95 -16.88
C ALA A 85 3.87 7.69 -15.66
N VAL A 86 4.59 8.69 -15.18
CA VAL A 86 4.26 9.46 -13.97
C VAL A 86 3.99 10.94 -14.25
N ALA A 87 3.99 11.34 -15.52
CA ALA A 87 3.74 12.73 -15.93
C ALA A 87 2.28 13.18 -15.72
N GLY A 88 1.37 12.24 -15.46
CA GLY A 88 -0.04 12.49 -15.20
C GLY A 88 -0.78 11.17 -14.91
N LEU A 89 -2.10 11.23 -14.81
CA LEU A 89 -2.90 10.02 -14.69
C LEU A 89 -2.84 9.22 -16.00
N PRO A 90 -2.66 7.89 -15.92
CA PRO A 90 -2.89 7.03 -17.07
C PRO A 90 -4.33 7.16 -17.59
N GLU A 91 -4.54 6.82 -18.86
CA GLU A 91 -5.88 6.84 -19.47
C GLU A 91 -6.88 5.96 -18.72
N GLY A 92 -8.12 6.45 -18.65
CA GLY A 92 -9.24 5.80 -17.98
C GLY A 92 -9.57 6.40 -16.61
N THR A 93 -10.54 5.81 -15.94
CA THR A 93 -10.97 6.20 -14.59
C THR A 93 -10.37 5.25 -13.55
N PHE A 94 -10.05 5.77 -12.38
CA PHE A 94 -9.56 4.98 -11.25
C PHE A 94 -10.47 5.18 -10.03
N ASP A 95 -10.70 4.12 -9.30
CA ASP A 95 -11.49 4.12 -8.06
C ASP A 95 -10.62 4.45 -6.84
N LEU A 96 -9.32 4.18 -6.95
CA LEU A 96 -8.36 4.36 -5.85
C LEU A 96 -6.94 4.52 -6.38
N VAL A 97 -6.13 5.29 -5.67
CA VAL A 97 -4.67 5.29 -5.80
C VAL A 97 -4.06 4.73 -4.52
N VAL A 98 -3.17 3.76 -4.65
CA VAL A 98 -2.31 3.27 -3.56
C VAL A 98 -0.90 3.78 -3.80
N THR A 99 -0.38 4.60 -2.88
CA THR A 99 0.91 5.25 -3.05
C THR A 99 1.97 4.73 -2.10
N SER A 100 3.21 4.65 -2.58
CA SER A 100 4.38 4.31 -1.77
C SER A 100 4.86 5.51 -0.95
N PRO A 101 5.49 5.31 0.24
CA PRO A 101 5.88 6.39 1.15
C PRO A 101 6.87 7.43 0.58
N GLY A 102 7.61 7.09 -0.47
CA GLY A 102 8.56 8.00 -1.13
C GLY A 102 7.93 8.99 -2.11
N TRP A 103 6.63 8.90 -2.34
CA TRP A 103 5.91 9.76 -3.26
C TRP A 103 5.30 10.96 -2.54
N THR A 104 5.50 12.15 -3.09
CA THR A 104 4.97 13.39 -2.53
C THR A 104 3.72 13.85 -3.30
N PRO A 105 2.76 14.53 -2.64
CA PRO A 105 1.49 14.92 -3.27
C PRO A 105 1.62 15.85 -4.49
N ASP A 106 2.76 16.54 -4.63
CA ASP A 106 3.08 17.43 -5.76
C ASP A 106 3.58 16.68 -6.99
N GLN A 107 3.82 15.38 -6.91
CA GLN A 107 4.16 14.61 -8.10
C GLN A 107 2.99 14.61 -9.10
N PRO A 108 3.25 14.77 -10.42
CA PRO A 108 2.21 15.02 -11.41
C PRO A 108 1.07 14.01 -11.39
N VAL A 109 1.37 12.71 -11.26
CA VAL A 109 0.36 11.65 -11.22
C VAL A 109 -0.53 11.76 -9.97
N LEU A 110 0.04 12.08 -8.79
CA LEU A 110 -0.74 12.25 -7.56
C LEU A 110 -1.52 13.55 -7.56
N ALA A 111 -0.92 14.65 -8.04
CA ALA A 111 -1.61 15.92 -8.22
C ALA A 111 -2.81 15.79 -9.17
N ALA A 112 -2.66 15.03 -10.26
CA ALA A 112 -3.75 14.76 -11.20
C ALA A 112 -4.85 13.91 -10.56
N ALA A 113 -4.50 12.91 -9.72
CA ALA A 113 -5.47 12.10 -8.98
C ALA A 113 -6.27 12.94 -7.98
N ILE A 114 -5.60 13.83 -7.24
CA ILE A 114 -6.23 14.79 -6.33
C ILE A 114 -7.22 15.69 -7.09
N ALA A 115 -6.79 16.26 -8.21
CA ALA A 115 -7.62 17.12 -9.05
C ALA A 115 -8.85 16.39 -9.61
N ALA A 116 -8.72 15.09 -9.90
CA ALA A 116 -9.82 14.24 -10.34
C ALA A 116 -10.73 13.76 -9.18
N GLY A 117 -10.40 14.07 -7.92
CA GLY A 117 -11.15 13.64 -6.74
C GLY A 117 -11.07 12.14 -6.49
N ILE A 118 -9.97 11.50 -6.91
CA ILE A 118 -9.72 10.07 -6.65
C ILE A 118 -9.10 9.94 -5.27
N PRO A 119 -9.60 9.03 -4.40
CA PRO A 119 -9.00 8.80 -3.09
C PRO A 119 -7.58 8.23 -3.24
N ILE A 120 -6.67 8.70 -2.38
CA ILE A 120 -5.27 8.23 -2.34
C ILE A 120 -4.99 7.71 -0.95
N ILE A 121 -4.50 6.48 -0.86
CA ILE A 121 -4.08 5.87 0.41
C ILE A 121 -2.64 5.37 0.32
N GLY A 122 -1.97 5.33 1.46
CA GLY A 122 -0.67 4.66 1.58
C GLY A 122 -0.80 3.18 1.94
N GLU A 123 0.33 2.47 1.94
CA GLU A 123 0.40 1.05 2.33
C GLU A 123 -0.18 0.79 3.71
N VAL A 124 0.06 1.67 4.67
CA VAL A 124 -0.41 1.50 6.07
C VAL A 124 -1.93 1.47 6.12
N GLU A 125 -2.59 2.37 5.41
CA GLU A 125 -4.05 2.40 5.32
C GLU A 125 -4.58 1.18 4.56
N LEU A 126 -3.93 0.79 3.46
CA LEU A 126 -4.29 -0.43 2.75
C LEU A 126 -4.20 -1.64 3.66
N ALA A 127 -3.07 -1.84 4.34
CA ALA A 127 -2.85 -2.94 5.28
C ALA A 127 -3.88 -2.94 6.42
N TRP A 128 -4.20 -1.76 6.97
CA TRP A 128 -5.23 -1.61 8.00
C TRP A 128 -6.60 -2.07 7.53
N ARG A 129 -6.99 -1.73 6.31
CA ARG A 129 -8.30 -2.11 5.75
C ARG A 129 -8.40 -3.60 5.44
N ILE A 130 -7.36 -4.18 4.88
CA ILE A 130 -7.39 -5.57 4.44
C ILE A 130 -7.06 -6.59 5.53
N ARG A 131 -6.58 -6.16 6.72
CA ARG A 131 -6.23 -7.07 7.82
C ARG A 131 -7.37 -7.99 8.26
N GLY A 132 -8.61 -7.64 7.91
CA GLY A 132 -9.79 -8.43 8.25
C GLY A 132 -10.01 -8.54 9.76
N THR A 133 -10.23 -9.77 10.23
CA THR A 133 -10.42 -10.09 11.65
C THR A 133 -9.11 -10.39 12.38
N ASN A 134 -7.96 -10.02 11.80
CA ASN A 134 -6.69 -10.13 12.50
C ASN A 134 -6.66 -9.13 13.67
N ASP A 135 -6.74 -9.68 14.89
CA ASP A 135 -6.80 -8.92 16.15
C ASP A 135 -5.40 -8.55 16.67
N ALA A 136 -4.34 -8.74 15.90
CA ALA A 136 -3.00 -8.34 16.29
C ALA A 136 -2.96 -6.86 16.70
N ALA A 137 -2.37 -6.59 17.85
CA ALA A 137 -2.19 -5.22 18.34
C ALA A 137 -1.17 -4.48 17.48
N TRP A 138 -1.52 -3.28 17.03
CA TRP A 138 -0.61 -2.41 16.30
C TRP A 138 0.09 -1.45 17.24
N LEU A 139 1.41 -1.53 17.31
CA LEU A 139 2.26 -0.68 18.13
C LEU A 139 3.05 0.24 17.20
N ALA A 140 2.62 1.48 17.06
CA ALA A 140 3.24 2.45 16.16
C ALA A 140 4.33 3.26 16.86
N ILE A 141 5.49 3.38 16.22
CA ILE A 141 6.63 4.15 16.70
C ILE A 141 6.96 5.25 15.70
N THR A 142 6.97 6.49 16.17
CA THR A 142 7.37 7.66 15.39
C THR A 142 8.47 8.44 16.10
N GLY A 143 9.13 9.34 15.40
CA GLY A 143 10.21 10.18 15.92
C GLY A 143 11.21 10.57 14.84
N THR A 144 12.06 11.53 15.11
CA THR A 144 13.12 11.97 14.18
C THR A 144 14.23 10.92 14.06
N ASN A 145 14.68 10.37 15.19
CA ASN A 145 15.74 9.36 15.27
C ASN A 145 15.32 8.16 16.13
N GLY A 146 16.03 7.05 16.03
CA GLY A 146 15.87 5.88 16.88
C GLY A 146 14.68 4.98 16.57
N LYS A 147 13.83 5.32 15.61
CA LYS A 147 12.62 4.52 15.25
C LYS A 147 12.95 3.05 15.02
N THR A 148 13.86 2.77 14.11
CA THR A 148 14.28 1.40 13.77
C THR A 148 14.77 0.64 15.01
N THR A 149 15.68 1.23 15.77
CA THR A 149 16.24 0.61 16.98
C THR A 149 15.14 0.30 18.00
N THR A 150 14.26 1.26 18.25
CA THR A 150 13.15 1.08 19.22
C THR A 150 12.19 -0.02 18.75
N THR A 151 11.88 -0.06 17.47
CA THR A 151 10.98 -1.08 16.91
C THR A 151 11.58 -2.48 17.03
N THR A 152 12.86 -2.66 16.66
CA THR A 152 13.51 -3.97 16.75
C THR A 152 13.75 -4.40 18.20
N MET A 153 14.00 -3.46 19.12
CA MET A 153 14.07 -3.77 20.55
C MET A 153 12.71 -4.22 21.09
N LEU A 154 11.63 -3.52 20.73
CA LEU A 154 10.27 -3.90 21.15
C LEU A 154 9.90 -5.29 20.62
N GLU A 155 10.16 -5.57 19.35
CA GLU A 155 9.96 -6.92 18.78
C GLU A 155 10.72 -7.97 19.60
N SER A 156 12.01 -7.77 19.87
CA SER A 156 12.82 -8.69 20.65
C SER A 156 12.27 -8.93 22.06
N MET A 157 11.77 -7.88 22.71
CA MET A 157 11.16 -7.99 24.05
C MET A 157 9.86 -8.78 24.02
N LEU A 158 9.01 -8.57 23.03
CA LEU A 158 7.74 -9.28 22.86
C LEU A 158 7.99 -10.76 22.56
N LEU A 159 8.92 -11.08 21.68
CA LEU A 159 9.32 -12.45 21.38
C LEU A 159 9.91 -13.15 22.62
N ALA A 160 10.75 -12.48 23.41
CA ALA A 160 11.29 -13.00 24.65
C ALA A 160 10.20 -13.24 25.71
N ALA A 161 9.11 -12.49 25.66
CA ALA A 161 7.93 -12.69 26.51
C ALA A 161 7.00 -13.84 26.02
N GLY A 162 7.37 -14.54 24.95
CA GLY A 162 6.57 -15.63 24.38
C GLY A 162 5.40 -15.17 23.52
N LEU A 163 5.36 -13.88 23.17
CA LEU A 163 4.35 -13.33 22.28
C LEU A 163 4.82 -13.43 20.82
N ARG A 164 3.89 -13.54 19.89
CA ARG A 164 4.19 -13.39 18.47
C ARG A 164 4.21 -11.92 18.14
N ALA A 165 5.26 -11.46 17.51
CA ALA A 165 5.44 -10.06 17.13
C ALA A 165 6.28 -9.98 15.86
N LYS A 166 6.06 -8.96 15.06
CA LYS A 166 6.81 -8.70 13.82
C LYS A 166 7.03 -7.22 13.63
N ALA A 167 8.28 -6.81 13.55
CA ALA A 167 8.65 -5.48 13.14
C ALA A 167 8.46 -5.34 11.62
N CYS A 168 7.69 -4.36 11.20
CA CYS A 168 7.33 -4.17 9.80
C CYS A 168 7.15 -2.69 9.46
N GLY A 169 6.95 -2.38 8.18
CA GLY A 169 6.79 -1.04 7.65
C GLY A 169 8.03 -0.60 6.87
N ASN A 170 8.63 0.54 7.23
CA ASN A 170 9.87 1.00 6.57
C ASN A 170 11.14 0.24 7.07
N ILE A 171 10.93 -0.85 7.76
CA ILE A 171 11.96 -1.78 8.24
C ILE A 171 11.41 -3.21 8.16
N GLY A 172 12.28 -4.19 7.99
CA GLY A 172 11.88 -5.59 7.95
C GLY A 172 10.97 -5.92 6.76
N ALA A 173 9.89 -6.65 7.02
CA ALA A 173 8.90 -7.01 6.01
C ALA A 173 7.98 -5.83 5.66
N PRO A 174 7.44 -5.77 4.42
CA PRO A 174 6.34 -4.87 4.10
C PRO A 174 5.16 -5.09 5.08
N LEU A 175 4.53 -4.00 5.50
CA LEU A 175 3.42 -4.08 6.45
C LEU A 175 2.26 -4.91 5.90
N LEU A 176 2.02 -4.79 4.59
CA LEU A 176 0.99 -5.55 3.89
C LEU A 176 1.18 -7.07 4.03
N GLU A 177 2.42 -7.54 3.86
CA GLU A 177 2.74 -8.97 4.02
C GLU A 177 2.57 -9.41 5.49
N ALA A 178 2.99 -8.55 6.43
CA ALA A 178 2.88 -8.86 7.85
C ALA A 178 1.43 -9.07 8.31
N VAL A 179 0.49 -8.22 7.85
CA VAL A 179 -0.93 -8.31 8.27
C VAL A 179 -1.66 -9.50 7.65
N LEU A 180 -1.13 -10.06 6.59
CA LEU A 180 -1.68 -11.24 5.92
C LEU A 180 -1.06 -12.55 6.40
N GLU A 181 -0.02 -12.48 7.24
CA GLU A 181 0.65 -13.66 7.79
C GLU A 181 -0.28 -14.40 8.77
N PRO A 182 -0.58 -15.69 8.50
CA PRO A 182 -1.48 -16.45 9.37
C PRO A 182 -0.93 -16.55 10.78
N GLY A 183 -1.71 -16.07 11.72
CA GLY A 183 -1.43 -16.26 13.14
C GLY A 183 -0.45 -15.24 13.75
N LEU A 184 -0.16 -14.16 13.09
CA LEU A 184 0.50 -13.01 13.72
C LEU A 184 -0.47 -12.34 14.67
#